data_c8d2c1099444d3439c2f9ed3ad92f4fc
#
_entry.id   c8d2c1099444d3439c2f9ed3ad92f4fc
#
_cell.length_a   1.000
_cell.length_b   1.000
_cell.length_c   1.000
_cell.angle_alpha   90.00
_cell.angle_beta   90.00
_cell.angle_gamma   90.00
#
_symmetry.space_group_name_H-M   'P 1'
#
loop_
_entity.id
_entity.type
_entity.pdbx_description
1 polymer ?
#
loop_
_entity_poly.entity_id
_entity_poly.type
_entity_poly.pdbx_seq_one_letter_code
_entity_poly.pdbx_strand_id
1 'polypeptide(L)' 'MNQIDNFVYVDASSTPNPGPTEYRGLYKGAIIFSKHIGHSSNNVGEFLAIVHALSSFEHIENKPSGIYSDSKIAIKW' A
#
# COMPACT_ATOMS: atom_id res chain seq x y z
N MET A 1 -22.29 4.06 -6.21
CA MET A 1 -21.02 3.91 -5.47
C MET A 1 -19.99 3.16 -6.31
N ASN A 2 -18.80 3.68 -6.38
CA ASN A 2 -17.75 3.10 -7.18
C ASN A 2 -17.04 2.00 -6.40
N GLN A 3 -16.84 0.84 -7.01
CA GLN A 3 -16.15 -0.26 -6.35
C GLN A 3 -14.73 0.09 -5.96
N ILE A 4 -14.14 1.04 -6.67
CA ILE A 4 -12.76 1.47 -6.42
C ILE A 4 -12.60 2.07 -5.01
N ASP A 5 -13.71 2.57 -4.44
CA ASP A 5 -13.65 3.15 -3.10
C ASP A 5 -13.40 2.11 -2.01
N ASN A 6 -13.56 0.83 -2.33
CA ASN A 6 -13.37 -0.24 -1.36
C ASN A 6 -12.01 -0.93 -1.52
N PHE A 7 -11.05 -0.21 -2.07
CA PHE A 7 -9.68 -0.71 -2.23
C PHE A 7 -8.72 0.13 -1.39
N VAL A 8 -7.70 -0.53 -0.88
CA VAL A 8 -6.57 0.17 -0.27
C VAL A 8 -5.60 0.52 -1.38
N TYR A 9 -5.13 1.75 -1.41
CA TYR A 9 -4.13 2.19 -2.37
C TYR A 9 -2.80 2.24 -1.66
N VAL A 10 -1.80 1.57 -2.21
CA VAL A 10 -0.45 1.58 -1.65
C VAL A 10 0.50 2.24 -2.63
N ASP A 11 1.48 2.93 -2.08
CA ASP A 11 2.43 3.70 -2.85
C ASP A 11 3.77 3.68 -2.13
N ALA A 12 4.84 3.72 -2.89
CA ALA A 12 6.19 3.77 -2.34
C ALA A 12 7.03 4.71 -3.18
N SER A 13 8.00 5.34 -2.55
CA SER A 13 8.93 6.21 -3.25
C SER A 13 10.34 6.03 -2.71
N SER A 14 11.30 6.02 -3.63
CA SER A 14 12.72 6.03 -3.33
C SER A 14 13.33 7.16 -4.13
N THR A 15 14.06 8.05 -3.47
CA THR A 15 14.69 9.17 -4.15
C THR A 15 16.11 9.33 -3.61
N PRO A 16 17.13 8.93 -4.39
CA PRO A 16 17.04 8.23 -5.67
C PRO A 16 16.54 6.80 -5.53
N ASN A 17 16.29 6.11 -6.63
CA ASN A 17 15.88 4.71 -6.62
C ASN A 17 17.00 3.82 -7.17
N PRO A 18 17.71 2.99 -6.36
CA PRO A 18 17.44 2.79 -4.93
C PRO A 18 17.95 3.93 -4.06
N GLY A 19 17.43 4.04 -2.86
CA GLY A 19 17.80 5.09 -1.93
C GLY A 19 16.87 5.13 -0.74
N PRO A 20 16.81 6.26 -0.04
CA PRO A 20 15.86 6.39 1.07
C PRO A 20 14.45 6.12 0.57
N THR A 21 13.76 5.22 1.22
CA THR A 21 12.49 4.70 0.75
C THR A 21 11.41 4.83 1.82
N GLU A 22 10.22 5.17 1.40
CA GLU A 22 9.05 5.16 2.27
C GLU A 22 7.89 4.56 1.52
N TYR A 23 6.91 4.07 2.27
CA TYR A 23 5.67 3.60 1.68
C TYR A 23 4.49 4.06 2.52
N ARG A 24 3.32 4.07 1.91
CA ARG A 24 2.11 4.45 2.61
C ARG A 24 0.91 3.73 2.01
N GLY A 25 -0.15 3.69 2.79
CA GLY A 25 -1.43 3.16 2.34
C GLY A 25 -2.53 4.15 2.59
N LEU A 26 -3.46 4.21 1.64
CA LEU A 26 -4.63 5.07 1.75
C LEU A 26 -5.88 4.23 1.61
N TYR A 27 -6.90 4.58 2.38
CA TYR A 27 -8.19 3.93 2.29
C TYR A 27 -9.27 4.97 2.50
N LYS A 28 -10.18 5.05 1.54
CA LYS A 28 -11.28 6.02 1.55
C LYS A 28 -10.78 7.45 1.76
N GLY A 29 -9.69 7.79 1.08
CA GLY A 29 -9.13 9.12 1.11
C GLY A 29 -8.28 9.46 2.33
N ALA A 30 -8.07 8.51 3.23
CA ALA A 30 -7.27 8.75 4.43
C ALA A 30 -6.01 7.89 4.42
N ILE A 31 -4.92 8.46 4.92
CA ILE A 31 -3.67 7.71 5.08
C ILE A 31 -3.85 6.80 6.30
N ILE A 32 -3.78 5.49 6.07
CA ILE A 32 -3.96 4.52 7.16
C ILE A 32 -2.63 4.01 7.70
N PHE A 33 -1.55 4.14 6.93
CA PHE A 33 -0.21 3.90 7.42
C PHE A 33 0.80 4.61 6.54
N SER A 34 1.96 4.90 7.13
CA SER A 34 3.08 5.51 6.43
C SER A 34 4.35 5.10 7.16
N LYS A 35 5.37 4.68 6.41
CA LYS A 35 6.57 4.13 7.04
C LYS A 35 7.81 4.40 6.22
N HIS A 36 8.90 4.73 6.91
CA HIS A 36 10.23 4.85 6.31
C HIS A 36 10.98 3.56 6.56
N ILE A 37 11.58 3.00 5.52
CA ILE A 37 12.25 1.70 5.62
C ILE A 37 13.75 1.78 5.32
N GLY A 38 14.30 2.99 5.27
CA GLY A 38 15.72 3.19 5.02
C GLY A 38 16.07 3.03 3.55
N HIS A 39 17.30 2.61 3.26
CA HIS A 39 17.78 2.47 1.89
C HIS A 39 17.18 1.23 1.24
N SER A 40 16.39 1.42 0.21
CA SER A 40 15.74 0.32 -0.49
C SER A 40 15.33 0.77 -1.89
N SER A 41 14.43 0.05 -2.52
CA SER A 41 13.94 0.36 -3.87
C SER A 41 12.43 0.54 -3.86
N ASN A 42 11.91 1.14 -4.93
CA ASN A 42 10.47 1.29 -5.11
C ASN A 42 9.77 -0.07 -5.04
N ASN A 43 10.34 -1.08 -5.70
CA ASN A 43 9.71 -2.41 -5.74
C ASN A 43 9.60 -3.02 -4.35
N VAL A 44 10.64 -2.91 -3.55
CA VAL A 44 10.62 -3.42 -2.18
C VAL A 44 9.61 -2.64 -1.35
N GLY A 45 9.60 -1.30 -1.51
CA GLY A 45 8.65 -0.46 -0.79
C GLY A 45 7.21 -0.83 -1.11
N GLU A 46 6.89 -1.05 -2.38
CA GLU A 46 5.54 -1.44 -2.77
C GLU A 46 5.16 -2.80 -2.22
N PHE A 47 6.09 -3.75 -2.25
CA PHE A 47 5.84 -5.08 -1.69
C PHE A 47 5.54 -4.99 -0.20
N LEU A 48 6.34 -4.24 0.53
CA LEU A 48 6.13 -4.07 1.97
C LEU A 48 4.82 -3.35 2.27
N ALA A 49 4.45 -2.39 1.44
CA ALA A 49 3.17 -1.71 1.60
C ALA A 49 2.00 -2.67 1.44
N ILE A 50 2.08 -3.58 0.49
CA ILE A 50 1.05 -4.59 0.28
C ILE A 50 0.97 -5.52 1.49
N VAL A 51 2.10 -5.99 1.98
CA VAL A 51 2.15 -6.85 3.17
C VAL A 51 1.57 -6.12 4.37
N HIS A 52 1.93 -4.86 4.53
CA HIS A 52 1.41 -4.05 5.64
C HIS A 52 -0.11 -3.91 5.55
N ALA A 53 -0.63 -3.66 4.35
CA ALA A 53 -2.07 -3.54 4.15
C ALA A 53 -2.78 -4.85 4.48
N LEU A 54 -2.25 -5.96 4.01
CA LEU A 54 -2.83 -7.27 4.29
C LEU A 54 -2.87 -7.55 5.79
N SER A 55 -1.77 -7.24 6.49
CA SER A 55 -1.69 -7.42 7.94
C SER A 55 -2.67 -6.53 8.68
N SER A 56 -2.83 -5.28 8.22
CA SER A 56 -3.69 -4.31 8.88
C SER A 56 -5.15 -4.72 8.86
N PHE A 57 -5.57 -5.44 7.83
CA PHE A 57 -6.97 -5.82 7.69
C PHE A 57 -7.21 -7.31 7.93
N GLU A 58 -6.21 -8.02 8.39
CA GLU A 58 -6.27 -9.48 8.53
C GLU A 58 -7.42 -9.95 9.40
N HIS A 59 -7.69 -9.23 10.48
CA HIS A 59 -8.71 -9.61 11.45
C HIS A 59 -9.94 -8.71 11.39
N ILE A 60 -10.06 -7.91 10.35
CA ILE A 60 -11.18 -6.99 10.20
C ILE A 60 -12.32 -7.71 9.49
N GLU A 61 -13.52 -7.61 10.05
CA GLU A 61 -14.70 -8.29 9.50
C GLU A 61 -15.08 -7.76 8.12
N ASN A 62 -15.08 -6.45 7.94
CA ASN A 62 -15.44 -5.83 6.67
C ASN A 62 -14.19 -5.40 5.93
N LYS A 63 -13.49 -6.37 5.36
CA LYS A 63 -12.25 -6.10 4.64
C LYS A 63 -12.50 -5.33 3.36
N PRO A 64 -11.52 -4.53 2.92
CA PRO A 64 -11.56 -3.96 1.58
C PRO A 64 -11.63 -5.06 0.53
N SER A 65 -12.08 -4.71 -0.67
CA SER A 65 -12.16 -5.66 -1.79
C SER A 65 -10.79 -6.07 -2.29
N GLY A 66 -9.78 -5.23 -2.11
CA GLY A 66 -8.44 -5.53 -2.57
C GLY A 66 -7.50 -4.37 -2.36
N ILE A 67 -6.35 -4.49 -2.98
CA ILE A 67 -5.28 -3.51 -2.88
C ILE A 67 -4.84 -3.12 -4.28
N TYR A 68 -4.74 -1.82 -4.54
CA TYR A 68 -4.12 -1.30 -5.74
C TYR A 68 -2.73 -0.79 -5.39
N SER A 69 -1.73 -1.21 -6.13
CA SER A 69 -0.41 -0.65 -6.00
C SER A 69 -0.17 0.40 -7.09
N ASP A 70 0.84 1.22 -6.89
CA ASP A 70 1.22 2.26 -7.83
C ASP A 70 1.61 1.70 -9.19
N SER A 71 2.05 0.46 -9.26
CA SER A 71 2.40 -0.20 -10.51
C SER A 71 1.20 -0.80 -11.22
N LYS A 72 0.00 -0.43 -10.82
CA LYS A 72 -1.26 -0.82 -11.43
C LYS A 72 -1.60 -2.29 -11.26
N ILE A 73 -1.05 -2.90 -10.23
CA ILE A 73 -1.40 -4.27 -9.86
C ILE A 73 -2.54 -4.22 -8.87
N ALA A 74 -3.60 -4.94 -9.16
CA ALA A 74 -4.73 -5.05 -8.26
C ALA A 74 -4.71 -6.44 -7.65
N ILE A 75 -4.69 -6.49 -6.32
CA ILE A 75 -4.71 -7.73 -5.58
C ILE A 75 -6.05 -7.81 -4.88
N LYS A 76 -6.78 -8.87 -5.12
CA LYS A 76 -8.09 -9.07 -4.49
C LYS A 76 -7.93 -9.86 -3.21
N TRP A 77 -8.68 -9.45 -2.23
CA TRP A 77 -8.71 -10.13 -0.95
C TRP A 77 -9.37 -11.50 -1.05
#